data_29ea6d82be352ed2d93e220052b7387e
#
_entry.id   29ea6d82be352ed2d93e220052b7387e
#
_cell.length_a   1.000
_cell.length_b   1.000
_cell.length_c   1.000
_cell.angle_alpha   90.00
_cell.angle_beta   90.00
_cell.angle_gamma   90.00
#
_symmetry.space_group_name_H-M   'P 1'
#
loop_
_entity.id
_entity.type
_entity.pdbx_description
1 polymer ?
#
loop_
_entity_poly.entity_id
_entity_poly.type
_entity_poly.pdbx_seq_one_letter_code
_entity_poly.pdbx_strand_id
1 'polypeptide(L)'
;MANELIPTTILTGFLGSGKTTLLNKILKGDHGLKIAVIENEFGEEGIDNDLLMQGDEQIVEMNNGCICCTVRGDLVRILLDLKARRDAGDIHFDRVVIETTGLADPGPVAQTFFMDDEVAQSYMLDAIITVVDALHGSQQLDETKEAQAQVGFADRILISKTDLVNDETLEALRRRLVQMNPRAQILPIQFGNADVKEVLDIKGFNLNAVLEVDPDFLESDEHTHSDAVSSFVFKSKRPFDGTKLEELIQVFGPDLLRYKGVLYIKGTPRRMVFQGVHMMMGADLGRKWEPSEKPSSKMVFIGRNLPKDTFIAGLKQCLA
;
A
#
# COMPACT_ATOMS: atom_id res chain seq x y z
N MET A 1 -15.25 -5.84 -25.82
CA MET A 1 -15.37 -5.03 -24.59
C MET A 1 -14.03 -5.15 -23.89
N ALA A 2 -13.35 -4.06 -23.54
CA ALA A 2 -12.13 -4.15 -22.76
C ALA A 2 -12.49 -4.82 -21.42
N ASN A 3 -11.83 -5.91 -21.07
CA ASN A 3 -12.04 -6.57 -19.78
C ASN A 3 -11.61 -5.58 -18.71
N GLU A 4 -12.54 -5.08 -17.91
CA GLU A 4 -12.24 -4.20 -16.78
C GLU A 4 -11.51 -5.01 -15.73
N LEU A 5 -10.32 -4.54 -15.31
CA LEU A 5 -9.51 -5.21 -14.30
C LEU A 5 -10.25 -5.25 -12.96
N ILE A 6 -10.16 -6.37 -12.28
CA ILE A 6 -10.80 -6.57 -10.98
C ILE A 6 -10.01 -5.82 -9.89
N PRO A 7 -10.60 -4.81 -9.24
CA PRO A 7 -9.91 -4.08 -8.17
C PRO A 7 -9.65 -4.99 -6.97
N THR A 8 -8.42 -4.95 -6.45
CA THR A 8 -8.00 -5.74 -5.28
C THR A 8 -7.41 -4.84 -4.22
N THR A 9 -7.92 -4.94 -3.01
CA THR A 9 -7.43 -4.20 -1.83
C THR A 9 -6.69 -5.16 -0.90
N ILE A 10 -5.48 -4.80 -0.46
CA ILE A 10 -4.75 -5.53 0.57
C ILE A 10 -5.05 -4.87 1.91
N LEU A 11 -5.62 -5.65 2.85
CA LEU A 11 -5.85 -5.26 4.22
C LEU A 11 -4.77 -5.87 5.11
N THR A 12 -3.96 -5.03 5.71
CA THR A 12 -2.85 -5.43 6.59
C THR A 12 -2.87 -4.66 7.92
N GLY A 13 -1.98 -4.99 8.81
CA GLY A 13 -1.84 -4.39 10.14
C GLY A 13 -1.42 -5.44 11.13
N PHE A 14 -0.78 -5.04 12.22
CA PHE A 14 -0.18 -5.95 13.19
C PHE A 14 -1.24 -6.81 13.91
N LEU A 15 -0.78 -7.84 14.63
CA LEU A 15 -1.64 -8.72 15.41
C LEU A 15 -2.55 -7.91 16.36
N GLY A 16 -3.82 -8.25 16.39
CA GLY A 16 -4.82 -7.59 17.26
C GLY A 16 -5.19 -6.16 16.87
N SER A 17 -4.72 -5.63 15.74
CA SER A 17 -5.03 -4.25 15.31
C SER A 17 -6.50 -4.04 14.91
N GLY A 18 -7.28 -5.11 14.68
CA GLY A 18 -8.70 -5.01 14.35
C GLY A 18 -9.03 -5.17 12.86
N LYS A 19 -8.14 -5.78 12.06
CA LYS A 19 -8.35 -6.08 10.63
C LYS A 19 -9.64 -6.86 10.38
N THR A 20 -9.78 -8.01 11.00
CA THR A 20 -10.95 -8.89 10.88
C THR A 20 -12.24 -8.19 11.34
N THR A 21 -12.16 -7.35 12.39
CA THR A 21 -13.32 -6.53 12.83
C THR A 21 -13.73 -5.54 11.75
N LEU A 22 -12.78 -4.85 11.13
CA LEU A 22 -13.02 -3.93 10.02
C LEU A 22 -13.59 -4.68 8.82
N LEU A 23 -12.98 -5.79 8.42
CA LEU A 23 -13.42 -6.60 7.29
C LEU A 23 -14.87 -7.06 7.49
N ASN A 24 -15.19 -7.63 8.65
CA ASN A 24 -16.55 -8.03 8.99
C ASN A 24 -17.57 -6.89 8.94
N LYS A 25 -17.17 -5.67 9.32
CA LYS A 25 -18.04 -4.48 9.21
C LYS A 25 -18.28 -4.08 7.76
N ILE A 26 -17.24 -4.15 6.93
CA ILE A 26 -17.36 -3.89 5.50
C ILE A 26 -18.30 -4.92 4.88
N LEU A 27 -18.07 -6.22 5.10
CA LEU A 27 -18.86 -7.29 4.51
C LEU A 27 -20.36 -7.23 4.91
N LYS A 28 -20.65 -6.81 6.14
CA LYS A 28 -22.04 -6.64 6.63
C LYS A 28 -22.70 -5.32 6.23
N GLY A 29 -21.95 -4.43 5.58
CA GLY A 29 -22.46 -3.11 5.17
C GLY A 29 -23.36 -3.20 3.94
N ASP A 30 -24.43 -2.39 3.91
CA ASP A 30 -25.29 -2.24 2.73
C ASP A 30 -24.66 -1.27 1.73
N HIS A 31 -23.62 -1.71 1.03
CA HIS A 31 -22.89 -0.89 0.03
C HIS A 31 -23.12 -1.37 -1.41
N GLY A 32 -23.87 -2.45 -1.62
CA GLY A 32 -24.21 -2.99 -2.94
C GLY A 32 -23.07 -3.63 -3.71
N LEU A 33 -21.87 -3.79 -3.12
CA LEU A 33 -20.72 -4.44 -3.73
C LEU A 33 -20.66 -5.91 -3.30
N LYS A 34 -20.32 -6.78 -4.22
CA LYS A 34 -19.97 -8.18 -3.93
C LYS A 34 -18.46 -8.31 -3.80
N ILE A 35 -17.99 -8.78 -2.66
CA ILE A 35 -16.57 -8.83 -2.32
C ILE A 35 -16.15 -10.29 -2.17
N ALA A 36 -15.13 -10.71 -2.93
CA ALA A 36 -14.43 -11.95 -2.65
C ALA A 36 -13.31 -11.67 -1.64
N VAL A 37 -13.21 -12.49 -0.60
CA VAL A 37 -12.19 -12.33 0.44
C VAL A 37 -11.20 -13.49 0.34
N ILE A 38 -9.91 -13.15 0.38
CA ILE A 38 -8.81 -14.09 0.51
C ILE A 38 -8.17 -13.82 1.87
N GLU A 39 -8.26 -14.80 2.77
CA GLU A 39 -7.61 -14.76 4.06
C GLU A 39 -6.32 -15.55 4.02
N ASN A 40 -5.25 -14.96 4.54
CA ASN A 40 -3.95 -15.60 4.67
C ASN A 40 -3.63 -15.76 6.15
N GLU A 41 -4.05 -16.86 6.74
CA GLU A 41 -3.82 -17.16 8.14
C GLU A 41 -2.69 -18.15 8.38
N PHE A 42 -1.86 -17.85 9.42
CA PHE A 42 -0.86 -18.77 9.95
C PHE A 42 -1.52 -19.60 11.08
N GLY A 43 -1.86 -20.85 10.81
CA GLY A 43 -2.35 -21.75 11.86
C GLY A 43 -2.84 -23.09 11.32
N GLU A 44 -2.62 -24.17 12.08
CA GLU A 44 -3.05 -25.52 11.72
C GLU A 44 -4.57 -25.74 11.84
N GLU A 45 -5.33 -24.78 12.39
CA GLU A 45 -6.79 -24.79 12.47
C GLU A 45 -7.33 -23.37 12.37
N GLY A 46 -8.13 -23.08 11.36
CA GLY A 46 -8.85 -21.82 11.21
C GLY A 46 -9.87 -21.63 12.32
N ILE A 47 -9.49 -20.92 13.37
CA ILE A 47 -10.37 -20.65 14.53
C ILE A 47 -11.35 -19.51 14.23
N ASP A 48 -11.08 -18.67 13.23
CA ASP A 48 -11.91 -17.50 12.94
C ASP A 48 -12.99 -17.72 11.86
N ASN A 49 -13.06 -18.90 11.22
CA ASN A 49 -14.07 -19.25 10.22
C ASN A 49 -15.52 -19.08 10.69
N ASP A 50 -15.78 -19.30 11.98
CA ASP A 50 -17.12 -19.13 12.57
C ASP A 50 -17.54 -17.65 12.72
N LEU A 51 -16.60 -16.71 12.60
CA LEU A 51 -16.86 -15.28 12.76
C LEU A 51 -17.24 -14.56 11.46
N LEU A 52 -16.95 -15.15 10.30
CA LEU A 52 -17.14 -14.53 8.97
C LEU A 52 -18.41 -14.96 8.26
N MET A 53 -19.20 -15.85 8.85
CA MET A 53 -20.40 -16.39 8.23
C MET A 53 -21.62 -15.54 8.48
N GLN A 54 -22.09 -14.79 7.44
CA GLN A 54 -23.51 -14.58 7.09
C GLN A 54 -23.67 -13.57 5.96
N GLY A 55 -23.53 -14.04 4.73
CA GLY A 55 -23.82 -13.29 3.50
C GLY A 55 -23.57 -14.17 2.28
N ASP A 56 -24.04 -13.77 1.09
CA ASP A 56 -23.78 -14.43 -0.20
C ASP A 56 -22.29 -14.24 -0.67
N GLU A 57 -21.38 -13.98 0.25
CA GLU A 57 -19.98 -13.67 -0.02
C GLU A 57 -19.13 -14.93 -0.13
N GLN A 58 -18.20 -14.94 -1.07
CA GLN A 58 -17.28 -16.05 -1.30
C GLN A 58 -16.01 -15.85 -0.50
N ILE A 59 -15.82 -16.60 0.57
CA ILE A 59 -14.59 -16.61 1.35
C ILE A 59 -13.72 -17.77 0.86
N VAL A 60 -12.48 -17.47 0.49
CA VAL A 60 -11.50 -18.45 0.04
C VAL A 60 -10.32 -18.45 0.99
N GLU A 61 -10.12 -19.53 1.71
CA GLU A 61 -9.02 -19.69 2.65
C GLU A 61 -7.76 -20.19 1.95
N MET A 62 -6.62 -19.63 2.37
CA MET A 62 -5.31 -20.12 2.00
C MET A 62 -4.77 -21.05 3.09
N ASN A 63 -5.01 -22.35 2.95
CA ASN A 63 -4.44 -23.36 3.84
C ASN A 63 -3.08 -23.83 3.29
N ASN A 64 -1.98 -23.16 3.65
CA ASN A 64 -0.65 -23.80 3.55
C ASN A 64 0.38 -23.01 4.37
N GLY A 65 0.82 -23.61 5.44
CA GLY A 65 1.95 -23.11 6.22
C GLY A 65 3.26 -23.31 5.44
N CYS A 66 3.88 -22.25 5.02
CA CYS A 66 5.32 -22.04 4.97
C CYS A 66 5.71 -20.74 4.25
N ILE A 67 6.64 -20.07 4.86
CA ILE A 67 7.16 -18.73 4.66
C ILE A 67 7.75 -18.49 3.25
N CYS A 68 7.47 -17.32 2.71
CA CYS A 68 8.15 -16.54 1.65
C CYS A 68 8.05 -16.97 0.18
N CYS A 69 8.26 -18.22 -0.21
CA CYS A 69 8.23 -18.61 -1.64
C CYS A 69 6.90 -19.28 -2.04
N THR A 70 6.22 -19.93 -1.12
CA THR A 70 4.98 -20.67 -1.36
C THR A 70 3.77 -19.74 -1.42
N VAL A 71 3.75 -18.69 -0.58
CA VAL A 71 2.62 -17.73 -0.47
C VAL A 71 2.30 -17.05 -1.80
N ARG A 72 3.32 -16.67 -2.57
CA ARG A 72 3.09 -16.00 -3.85
C ARG A 72 2.48 -16.95 -4.90
N GLY A 73 3.00 -18.18 -5.01
CA GLY A 73 2.47 -19.17 -5.96
C GLY A 73 1.03 -19.57 -5.64
N ASP A 74 0.71 -19.71 -4.36
CA ASP A 74 -0.65 -20.03 -3.91
C ASP A 74 -1.62 -18.88 -4.14
N LEU A 75 -1.19 -17.63 -3.88
CA LEU A 75 -2.01 -16.45 -4.16
C LEU A 75 -2.31 -16.32 -5.67
N VAL A 76 -1.31 -16.48 -6.53
CA VAL A 76 -1.51 -16.49 -7.99
C VAL A 76 -2.55 -17.52 -8.38
N ARG A 77 -2.40 -18.76 -7.91
CA ARG A 77 -3.33 -19.86 -8.20
C ARG A 77 -4.76 -19.54 -7.76
N ILE A 78 -4.95 -18.99 -6.56
CA ILE A 78 -6.27 -18.62 -6.04
C ILE A 78 -6.89 -17.49 -6.86
N LEU A 79 -6.13 -16.45 -7.18
CA LEU A 79 -6.62 -15.35 -8.01
C LEU A 79 -7.06 -15.85 -9.40
N LEU A 80 -6.27 -16.73 -10.02
CA LEU A 80 -6.62 -17.30 -11.33
C LEU A 80 -7.84 -18.24 -11.25
N ASP A 81 -8.00 -19.03 -10.19
CA ASP A 81 -9.20 -19.84 -9.96
C ASP A 81 -10.44 -18.98 -9.76
N LEU A 82 -10.36 -17.94 -8.93
CA LEU A 82 -11.45 -16.97 -8.74
C LEU A 82 -11.86 -16.32 -10.07
N LYS A 83 -10.88 -15.95 -10.90
CA LYS A 83 -11.14 -15.38 -12.22
C LYS A 83 -11.84 -16.38 -13.13
N ALA A 84 -11.36 -17.62 -13.20
CA ALA A 84 -11.94 -18.66 -14.03
C ALA A 84 -13.40 -18.97 -13.62
N ARG A 85 -13.68 -19.09 -12.32
CA ARG A 85 -15.03 -19.31 -11.80
C ARG A 85 -15.97 -18.13 -12.03
N ARG A 86 -15.46 -16.89 -11.93
CA ARG A 86 -16.21 -15.68 -12.25
C ARG A 86 -16.58 -15.64 -13.74
N ASP A 87 -15.62 -15.96 -14.61
CA ASP A 87 -15.84 -15.98 -16.07
C ASP A 87 -16.78 -17.11 -16.51
N ALA A 88 -16.78 -18.24 -15.81
CA ALA A 88 -17.73 -19.33 -15.99
C ALA A 88 -19.15 -18.98 -15.50
N GLY A 89 -19.29 -17.91 -14.68
CA GLY A 89 -20.56 -17.52 -14.07
C GLY A 89 -20.92 -18.32 -12.81
N ASP A 90 -19.99 -19.11 -12.28
CA ASP A 90 -20.19 -19.91 -11.06
C ASP A 90 -20.24 -19.02 -9.81
N ILE A 91 -19.47 -17.90 -9.83
CA ILE A 91 -19.43 -16.93 -8.74
C ILE A 91 -19.50 -15.51 -9.30
N HIS A 92 -19.98 -14.58 -8.46
CA HIS A 92 -20.11 -13.18 -8.85
C HIS A 92 -19.51 -12.29 -7.78
N PHE A 93 -18.49 -11.51 -8.13
CA PHE A 93 -17.91 -10.48 -7.28
C PHE A 93 -17.41 -9.30 -8.11
N ASP A 94 -17.38 -8.13 -7.49
CA ASP A 94 -16.97 -6.87 -8.11
C ASP A 94 -15.51 -6.56 -7.80
N ARG A 95 -15.01 -7.03 -6.65
CA ARG A 95 -13.66 -6.80 -6.16
C ARG A 95 -13.15 -7.89 -5.22
N VAL A 96 -11.86 -7.85 -4.96
CA VAL A 96 -11.21 -8.77 -4.01
C VAL A 96 -10.63 -7.97 -2.84
N VAL A 97 -10.73 -8.51 -1.63
CA VAL A 97 -9.99 -8.05 -0.46
C VAL A 97 -9.10 -9.19 0.01
N ILE A 98 -7.81 -8.91 0.19
CA ILE A 98 -6.83 -9.86 0.73
C ILE A 98 -6.48 -9.42 2.13
N GLU A 99 -6.89 -10.16 3.14
CA GLU A 99 -6.44 -9.95 4.52
C GLU A 99 -5.13 -10.70 4.73
N THR A 100 -4.07 -9.97 5.13
CA THR A 100 -2.78 -10.58 5.48
C THR A 100 -2.73 -10.92 6.96
N THR A 101 -1.90 -11.90 7.33
CA THR A 101 -1.60 -12.14 8.75
C THR A 101 -0.99 -10.91 9.40
N GLY A 102 -1.15 -10.79 10.73
CA GLY A 102 -0.61 -9.67 11.48
C GLY A 102 0.92 -9.55 11.47
N LEU A 103 1.64 -10.60 11.10
CA LEU A 103 3.10 -10.64 11.00
C LEU A 103 3.60 -10.59 9.55
N ALA A 104 2.72 -10.39 8.57
CA ALA A 104 3.12 -10.36 7.18
C ALA A 104 3.70 -9.00 6.77
N ASP A 105 4.77 -9.06 5.96
CA ASP A 105 5.16 -7.95 5.10
C ASP A 105 4.23 -7.93 3.87
N PRO A 106 3.49 -6.85 3.62
CA PRO A 106 2.56 -6.79 2.48
C PRO A 106 3.26 -6.66 1.12
N GLY A 107 4.56 -6.38 1.11
CA GLY A 107 5.34 -6.21 -0.12
C GLY A 107 5.23 -7.38 -1.09
N PRO A 108 5.51 -8.64 -0.69
CA PRO A 108 5.39 -9.81 -1.56
C PRO A 108 4.00 -10.01 -2.14
N VAL A 109 2.94 -9.73 -1.35
CA VAL A 109 1.55 -9.80 -1.82
C VAL A 109 1.29 -8.73 -2.88
N ALA A 110 1.70 -7.49 -2.63
CA ALA A 110 1.58 -6.40 -3.60
C ALA A 110 2.35 -6.68 -4.90
N GLN A 111 3.54 -7.29 -4.81
CA GLN A 111 4.37 -7.65 -5.95
C GLN A 111 3.69 -8.63 -6.91
N THR A 112 2.82 -9.51 -6.43
CA THR A 112 2.10 -10.47 -7.25
C THR A 112 1.33 -9.80 -8.39
N PHE A 113 0.73 -8.65 -8.12
CA PHE A 113 -0.06 -7.89 -9.11
C PHE A 113 0.76 -7.24 -10.23
N PHE A 114 2.07 -7.23 -10.12
CA PHE A 114 2.96 -6.61 -11.11
C PHE A 114 3.90 -7.62 -11.80
N MET A 115 4.17 -8.75 -11.16
CA MET A 115 5.18 -9.70 -11.63
C MET A 115 4.59 -10.94 -12.30
N ASP A 116 3.30 -11.17 -12.14
CA ASP A 116 2.60 -12.26 -12.81
C ASP A 116 1.73 -11.70 -13.92
N ASP A 117 2.03 -12.10 -15.15
CA ASP A 117 1.38 -11.54 -16.34
C ASP A 117 -0.13 -11.84 -16.39
N GLU A 118 -0.57 -13.02 -15.95
CA GLU A 118 -1.98 -13.41 -15.96
C GLU A 118 -2.76 -12.66 -14.87
N VAL A 119 -2.16 -12.48 -13.70
CA VAL A 119 -2.74 -11.66 -12.62
C VAL A 119 -2.81 -10.20 -13.05
N ALA A 120 -1.74 -9.63 -13.62
CA ALA A 120 -1.70 -8.24 -14.07
C ALA A 120 -2.72 -7.93 -15.19
N GLN A 121 -3.08 -8.91 -16.02
CA GLN A 121 -4.10 -8.79 -17.05
C GLN A 121 -5.53 -8.93 -16.53
N SER A 122 -5.72 -9.44 -15.32
CA SER A 122 -7.02 -9.74 -14.75
C SER A 122 -7.38 -8.89 -13.55
N TYR A 123 -6.39 -8.48 -12.78
CA TYR A 123 -6.54 -7.79 -11.51
C TYR A 123 -5.77 -6.47 -11.48
N MET A 124 -6.24 -5.54 -10.69
CA MET A 124 -5.57 -4.27 -10.42
C MET A 124 -5.45 -4.08 -8.91
N LEU A 125 -4.24 -3.84 -8.42
CA LEU A 125 -4.06 -3.43 -7.03
C LEU A 125 -4.65 -2.03 -6.83
N ASP A 126 -5.75 -1.96 -6.06
CA ASP A 126 -6.43 -0.71 -5.73
C ASP A 126 -5.67 0.05 -4.64
N ALA A 127 -5.45 -0.59 -3.49
CA ALA A 127 -4.75 0.03 -2.37
C ALA A 127 -4.23 -1.00 -1.36
N ILE A 128 -3.29 -0.54 -0.52
CA ILE A 128 -2.87 -1.21 0.72
C ILE A 128 -3.41 -0.39 1.90
N ILE A 129 -4.27 -1.01 2.69
CA ILE A 129 -4.87 -0.45 3.90
C ILE A 129 -4.19 -1.06 5.11
N THR A 130 -3.63 -0.22 5.96
CA THR A 130 -2.98 -0.67 7.19
C THR A 130 -3.81 -0.25 8.40
N VAL A 131 -4.17 -1.22 9.24
CA VAL A 131 -4.84 -0.95 10.52
C VAL A 131 -3.80 -0.90 11.63
N VAL A 132 -3.78 0.20 12.37
CA VAL A 132 -2.86 0.44 13.49
C VAL A 132 -3.66 0.60 14.78
N ASP A 133 -3.30 -0.15 15.81
CA ASP A 133 -3.93 -0.06 17.14
C ASP A 133 -3.45 1.22 17.87
N ALA A 134 -4.37 2.09 18.27
CA ALA A 134 -4.02 3.32 18.97
C ALA A 134 -3.30 3.07 20.30
N LEU A 135 -3.67 1.99 21.02
CA LEU A 135 -3.13 1.67 22.33
C LEU A 135 -1.74 1.04 22.25
N HIS A 136 -1.53 0.10 21.32
CA HIS A 136 -0.31 -0.69 21.23
C HIS A 136 0.58 -0.33 20.03
N GLY A 137 0.09 0.48 19.11
CA GLY A 137 0.77 0.74 17.83
C GLY A 137 2.17 1.33 18.00
N SER A 138 2.38 2.25 18.93
CA SER A 138 3.71 2.81 19.18
C SER A 138 4.71 1.74 19.64
N GLN A 139 4.33 0.86 20.56
CA GLN A 139 5.16 -0.26 21.02
C GLN A 139 5.43 -1.25 19.88
N GLN A 140 4.40 -1.61 19.11
CA GLN A 140 4.54 -2.52 17.97
C GLN A 140 5.53 -1.98 16.94
N LEU A 141 5.48 -0.68 16.67
CA LEU A 141 6.42 0.00 15.77
C LEU A 141 7.86 0.03 16.32
N ASP A 142 8.06 0.04 17.65
CA ASP A 142 9.38 -0.04 18.25
C ASP A 142 9.97 -1.44 18.16
N GLU A 143 9.15 -2.47 18.33
CA GLU A 143 9.57 -3.85 18.52
C GLU A 143 9.66 -4.65 17.22
N THR A 144 8.90 -4.27 16.18
CA THR A 144 8.72 -5.14 15.00
C THR A 144 8.95 -4.43 13.66
N LYS A 145 9.71 -5.10 12.81
CA LYS A 145 9.96 -4.64 11.43
C LYS A 145 8.71 -4.78 10.55
N GLU A 146 7.88 -5.75 10.86
CA GLU A 146 6.64 -6.04 10.14
C GLU A 146 5.65 -4.89 10.30
N ALA A 147 5.43 -4.40 11.53
CA ALA A 147 4.57 -3.23 11.77
C ALA A 147 5.07 -1.99 11.03
N GLN A 148 6.39 -1.76 11.05
CA GLN A 148 6.99 -0.66 10.30
C GLN A 148 6.81 -0.81 8.78
N ALA A 149 6.97 -2.03 8.24
CA ALA A 149 6.76 -2.29 6.82
C ALA A 149 5.29 -2.05 6.42
N GLN A 150 4.36 -2.56 7.21
CA GLN A 150 2.92 -2.37 6.97
C GLN A 150 2.56 -0.90 6.88
N VAL A 151 3.10 -0.06 7.77
CA VAL A 151 2.93 1.41 7.71
C VAL A 151 3.61 2.00 6.47
N GLY A 152 4.83 1.57 6.15
CA GLY A 152 5.58 2.08 5.00
C GLY A 152 4.91 1.79 3.65
N PHE A 153 4.23 0.65 3.53
CA PHE A 153 3.50 0.27 2.31
C PHE A 153 2.12 0.91 2.17
N ALA A 154 1.54 1.41 3.25
CA ALA A 154 0.16 1.87 3.27
C ALA A 154 -0.15 2.99 2.26
N ASP A 155 -1.29 2.89 1.58
CA ASP A 155 -1.95 4.00 0.90
C ASP A 155 -2.85 4.77 1.86
N ARG A 156 -3.43 4.01 2.81
CA ARG A 156 -4.25 4.56 3.89
C ARG A 156 -3.96 3.84 5.19
N ILE A 157 -3.93 4.58 6.29
CA ILE A 157 -3.76 4.06 7.63
C ILE A 157 -5.03 4.34 8.42
N LEU A 158 -5.60 3.29 8.99
CA LEU A 158 -6.75 3.38 9.87
C LEU A 158 -6.29 3.15 11.31
N ILE A 159 -6.38 4.19 12.15
CA ILE A 159 -6.05 4.06 13.58
C ILE A 159 -7.29 3.54 14.30
N SER A 160 -7.23 2.31 14.76
CA SER A 160 -8.30 1.64 15.49
C SER A 160 -8.20 1.88 16.99
N LYS A 161 -9.27 1.53 17.73
CA LYS A 161 -9.31 1.57 19.21
C LYS A 161 -8.98 2.94 19.78
N THR A 162 -9.35 3.99 19.07
CA THR A 162 -9.10 5.38 19.49
C THR A 162 -9.87 5.76 20.77
N ASP A 163 -10.89 4.99 21.12
CA ASP A 163 -11.63 5.06 22.36
C ASP A 163 -10.85 4.62 23.61
N LEU A 164 -9.73 3.91 23.43
CA LEU A 164 -8.91 3.37 24.52
C LEU A 164 -7.74 4.30 24.90
N VAL A 165 -7.54 5.41 24.21
CA VAL A 165 -6.43 6.34 24.44
C VAL A 165 -6.93 7.77 24.57
N ASN A 166 -6.11 8.65 25.16
CA ASN A 166 -6.38 10.07 25.18
C ASN A 166 -5.89 10.76 23.89
N ASP A 167 -6.32 12.00 23.67
CA ASP A 167 -5.99 12.77 22.47
C ASP A 167 -4.48 12.99 22.30
N GLU A 168 -3.73 13.16 23.40
CA GLU A 168 -2.29 13.36 23.35
C GLU A 168 -1.57 12.12 22.80
N THR A 169 -1.94 10.93 23.29
CA THR A 169 -1.39 9.65 22.82
C THR A 169 -1.74 9.42 21.34
N LEU A 170 -3.00 9.70 20.97
CA LEU A 170 -3.45 9.55 19.60
C LEU A 170 -2.68 10.47 18.65
N GLU A 171 -2.49 11.72 19.03
CA GLU A 171 -1.78 12.70 18.20
C GLU A 171 -0.27 12.41 18.13
N ALA A 172 0.34 11.88 19.20
CA ALA A 172 1.73 11.42 19.17
C ALA A 172 1.93 10.26 18.18
N LEU A 173 1.04 9.25 18.23
CA LEU A 173 1.06 8.14 17.27
C LEU A 173 0.84 8.65 15.85
N ARG A 174 -0.14 9.53 15.64
CA ARG A 174 -0.43 10.10 14.32
C ARG A 174 0.79 10.81 13.74
N ARG A 175 1.46 11.67 14.50
CA ARG A 175 2.68 12.36 14.06
C ARG A 175 3.77 11.36 13.63
N ARG A 176 3.99 10.31 14.43
CA ARG A 176 4.95 9.24 14.09
C ARG A 176 4.59 8.56 12.76
N LEU A 177 3.34 8.16 12.58
CA LEU A 177 2.87 7.53 11.35
C LEU A 177 3.06 8.42 10.12
N VAL A 178 2.80 9.73 10.25
CA VAL A 178 3.03 10.69 9.17
C VAL A 178 4.52 10.83 8.85
N GLN A 179 5.42 10.82 9.84
CA GLN A 179 6.87 10.84 9.60
C GLN A 179 7.35 9.59 8.85
N MET A 180 6.79 8.43 9.17
CA MET A 180 7.12 7.18 8.49
C MET A 180 6.54 7.14 7.06
N ASN A 181 5.29 7.54 6.90
CA ASN A 181 4.59 7.51 5.61
C ASN A 181 3.72 8.77 5.42
N PRO A 182 4.31 9.88 4.93
CA PRO A 182 3.60 11.15 4.73
C PRO A 182 2.57 11.11 3.59
N ARG A 183 2.50 10.00 2.87
CA ARG A 183 1.58 9.83 1.75
C ARG A 183 0.27 9.16 2.13
N ALA A 184 0.31 8.35 3.17
CA ALA A 184 -0.88 7.65 3.62
C ALA A 184 -1.84 8.65 4.27
N GLN A 185 -3.08 8.67 3.82
CA GLN A 185 -4.13 9.36 4.55
C GLN A 185 -4.40 8.59 5.84
N ILE A 186 -4.38 9.30 6.98
CA ILE A 186 -4.57 8.68 8.29
C ILE A 186 -5.94 9.06 8.84
N LEU A 187 -6.76 8.05 9.13
CA LEU A 187 -8.12 8.21 9.61
C LEU A 187 -8.31 7.44 10.93
N PRO A 188 -8.90 8.06 11.94
CA PRO A 188 -9.31 7.35 13.15
C PRO A 188 -10.57 6.53 12.88
N ILE A 189 -10.63 5.31 13.41
CA ILE A 189 -11.81 4.46 13.37
C ILE A 189 -12.11 3.89 14.75
N GLN A 190 -13.39 3.60 15.01
CA GLN A 190 -13.84 2.97 16.24
C GLN A 190 -14.67 1.73 15.91
N PHE A 191 -14.42 0.63 16.63
CA PHE A 191 -15.17 -0.65 16.49
C PHE A 191 -15.25 -1.16 15.04
N GLY A 192 -14.22 -0.89 14.22
CA GLY A 192 -14.19 -1.27 12.80
C GLY A 192 -15.13 -0.45 11.91
N ASN A 193 -15.73 0.63 12.41
CA ASN A 193 -16.58 1.49 11.59
C ASN A 193 -15.71 2.43 10.75
N ALA A 194 -15.65 2.16 9.47
CA ALA A 194 -15.08 3.03 8.44
C ALA A 194 -16.10 3.16 7.30
N ASP A 195 -16.12 4.30 6.63
CA ASP A 195 -16.87 4.39 5.38
C ASP A 195 -16.23 3.44 4.35
N VAL A 196 -17.06 2.65 3.67
CA VAL A 196 -16.58 1.70 2.65
C VAL A 196 -15.72 2.40 1.59
N LYS A 197 -16.06 3.64 1.22
CA LYS A 197 -15.27 4.47 0.30
C LYS A 197 -13.90 4.86 0.83
N GLU A 198 -13.69 4.75 2.13
CA GLU A 198 -12.39 5.01 2.75
C GLU A 198 -11.51 3.76 2.83
N VAL A 199 -12.06 2.60 2.47
CA VAL A 199 -11.34 1.33 2.46
C VAL A 199 -11.25 0.74 1.05
N LEU A 200 -12.25 0.98 0.22
CA LEU A 200 -12.36 0.45 -1.13
C LEU A 200 -12.38 1.58 -2.16
N ASP A 201 -11.92 1.31 -3.39
CA ASP A 201 -11.86 2.26 -4.50
C ASP A 201 -10.97 3.50 -4.23
N ILE A 202 -9.87 3.28 -3.52
CA ILE A 202 -8.92 4.33 -3.13
C ILE A 202 -8.06 4.77 -4.30
N LYS A 203 -7.85 3.88 -5.28
CA LYS A 203 -7.00 4.14 -6.46
C LYS A 203 -5.57 4.54 -6.08
N GLY A 204 -5.07 3.98 -4.97
CA GLY A 204 -3.73 4.24 -4.44
C GLY A 204 -2.61 3.92 -5.43
N PHE A 205 -2.83 2.97 -6.33
CA PHE A 205 -1.93 2.60 -7.41
C PHE A 205 -2.32 3.21 -8.77
N ASN A 206 -3.32 4.09 -8.84
CA ASN A 206 -3.62 4.81 -10.06
C ASN A 206 -2.49 5.80 -10.36
N LEU A 207 -1.80 5.60 -11.48
CA LEU A 207 -0.70 6.45 -11.94
C LEU A 207 -1.13 7.89 -12.21
N ASN A 208 -2.41 8.11 -12.55
CA ASN A 208 -2.96 9.42 -12.87
C ASN A 208 -3.46 10.22 -11.65
N ALA A 209 -3.53 9.61 -10.45
CA ALA A 209 -3.93 10.32 -9.26
C ALA A 209 -2.87 11.37 -8.88
N VAL A 210 -3.27 12.63 -8.83
CA VAL A 210 -2.38 13.75 -8.47
C VAL A 210 -1.93 13.59 -7.02
N LEU A 211 -0.62 13.74 -6.81
CA LEU A 211 -0.02 13.72 -5.48
C LEU A 211 -0.26 15.04 -4.79
N GLU A 212 -1.17 15.07 -3.87
CA GLU A 212 -1.23 16.10 -2.83
C GLU A 212 -0.40 15.62 -1.64
N VAL A 213 0.87 15.96 -1.62
CA VAL A 213 1.71 15.84 -0.42
C VAL A 213 1.72 17.22 0.22
N ASP A 214 1.32 17.30 1.50
CA ASP A 214 1.44 18.53 2.27
C ASP A 214 2.94 18.91 2.37
N PRO A 215 3.38 20.03 1.75
CA PRO A 215 4.79 20.39 1.72
C PRO A 215 5.32 20.83 3.07
N ASP A 216 4.48 21.41 3.92
CA ASP A 216 4.89 22.06 5.17
C ASP A 216 5.18 21.04 6.28
N PHE A 217 4.59 19.85 6.17
CA PHE A 217 4.78 18.79 7.15
C PHE A 217 6.19 18.16 7.12
N LEU A 218 6.87 18.19 5.97
CA LEU A 218 8.18 17.54 5.76
C LEU A 218 9.37 18.47 6.07
N GLU A 219 9.11 19.71 6.48
CA GLU A 219 10.14 20.68 6.87
C GLU A 219 10.45 20.68 8.38
N SER A 220 9.73 19.89 9.19
CA SER A 220 10.02 19.75 10.61
C SER A 220 11.13 18.71 10.86
N ASP A 221 12.33 19.18 11.17
CA ASP A 221 13.53 18.37 11.45
C ASP A 221 13.55 17.70 12.85
N GLU A 222 12.42 17.46 13.47
CA GLU A 222 12.37 16.75 14.77
C GLU A 222 12.36 15.22 14.58
N HIS A 223 13.55 14.66 14.38
CA HIS A 223 13.80 13.23 14.43
C HIS A 223 13.97 12.74 15.87
N THR A 224 12.90 12.25 16.51
CA THR A 224 12.95 11.74 17.88
C THR A 224 12.77 10.22 17.99
N HIS A 225 12.56 9.50 16.90
CA HIS A 225 12.43 8.04 16.92
C HIS A 225 13.41 7.38 15.94
N SER A 226 14.04 6.30 16.40
CA SER A 226 14.96 5.47 15.60
C SER A 226 14.20 4.46 14.74
N ASP A 227 13.14 4.90 14.04
CA ASP A 227 12.41 4.01 13.15
C ASP A 227 13.28 3.60 11.97
N ALA A 228 13.34 2.29 11.71
CA ALA A 228 14.07 1.78 10.55
C ALA A 228 13.39 2.20 9.24
N VAL A 229 12.08 2.44 9.26
CA VAL A 229 11.32 2.99 8.11
C VAL A 229 11.26 4.51 8.23
N SER A 230 11.73 5.17 7.21
CA SER A 230 11.73 6.62 7.10
C SER A 230 11.33 7.08 5.70
N SER A 231 10.95 8.35 5.58
CA SER A 231 10.58 8.94 4.31
C SER A 231 11.30 10.25 4.06
N PHE A 232 11.39 10.64 2.80
CA PHE A 232 11.82 11.98 2.41
C PHE A 232 11.26 12.38 1.04
N VAL A 233 11.27 13.67 0.77
CA VAL A 233 10.86 14.22 -0.52
C VAL A 233 12.08 14.70 -1.28
N PHE A 234 12.19 14.32 -2.54
CA PHE A 234 13.17 14.87 -3.47
C PHE A 234 12.48 15.80 -4.47
N LYS A 235 13.01 17.03 -4.60
CA LYS A 235 12.51 18.03 -5.55
C LYS A 235 13.64 18.47 -6.49
N SER A 236 13.35 18.59 -7.79
CA SER A 236 14.32 19.12 -8.78
C SER A 236 13.62 19.88 -9.89
N LYS A 237 14.22 21.00 -10.31
CA LYS A 237 13.83 21.74 -11.52
C LYS A 237 14.63 21.29 -12.74
N ARG A 238 15.69 20.48 -12.54
CA ARG A 238 16.45 19.86 -13.63
C ARG A 238 15.75 18.57 -14.04
N PRO A 239 15.76 18.22 -15.33
CA PRO A 239 15.20 16.97 -15.80
C PRO A 239 16.01 15.77 -15.31
N PHE A 240 15.36 14.63 -15.17
CA PHE A 240 16.02 13.36 -14.95
C PHE A 240 16.40 12.68 -16.26
N ASP A 241 17.51 11.97 -16.24
CA ASP A 241 17.81 10.88 -17.16
C ASP A 241 17.09 9.63 -16.67
N GLY A 242 16.12 9.14 -17.44
CA GLY A 242 15.26 8.02 -17.03
C GLY A 242 16.04 6.73 -16.81
N THR A 243 17.03 6.44 -17.67
CA THR A 243 17.86 5.22 -17.56
C THR A 243 18.69 5.21 -16.28
N LYS A 244 19.34 6.33 -15.96
CA LYS A 244 20.11 6.43 -14.72
C LYS A 244 19.24 6.32 -13.47
N LEU A 245 18.04 6.88 -13.53
CA LEU A 245 17.09 6.75 -12.41
C LEU A 245 16.65 5.30 -12.21
N GLU A 246 16.39 4.59 -13.29
CA GLU A 246 16.06 3.17 -13.26
C GLU A 246 17.19 2.34 -12.64
N GLU A 247 18.42 2.54 -13.08
CA GLU A 247 19.60 1.89 -12.51
C GLU A 247 19.76 2.17 -11.02
N LEU A 248 19.56 3.41 -10.59
CA LEU A 248 19.63 3.80 -9.18
C LEU A 248 18.55 3.07 -8.35
N ILE A 249 17.32 3.02 -8.85
CA ILE A 249 16.23 2.31 -8.19
C ILE A 249 16.51 0.81 -8.07
N GLN A 250 17.12 0.19 -9.09
CA GLN A 250 17.51 -1.23 -9.03
C GLN A 250 18.54 -1.49 -7.91
N VAL A 251 19.49 -0.58 -7.73
CA VAL A 251 20.52 -0.70 -6.69
C VAL A 251 19.93 -0.58 -5.28
N PHE A 252 19.04 0.37 -5.05
CA PHE A 252 18.45 0.65 -3.73
C PHE A 252 17.10 -0.02 -3.51
N GLY A 253 16.57 -0.71 -4.51
CA GLY A 253 15.25 -1.33 -4.49
C GLY A 253 14.96 -2.21 -3.27
N PRO A 254 15.91 -3.04 -2.78
CA PRO A 254 15.72 -3.83 -1.56
C PRO A 254 15.40 -3.00 -0.31
N ASP A 255 15.95 -1.78 -0.21
CA ASP A 255 15.74 -0.87 0.91
C ASP A 255 14.55 0.08 0.70
N LEU A 256 14.09 0.22 -0.54
CA LEU A 256 12.91 1.01 -0.88
C LEU A 256 11.64 0.20 -0.63
N LEU A 257 10.76 0.67 0.22
CA LEU A 257 9.44 0.07 0.40
C LEU A 257 8.47 0.61 -0.65
N ARG A 258 8.41 1.92 -0.78
CA ARG A 258 7.50 2.58 -1.70
C ARG A 258 8.05 3.92 -2.19
N TYR A 259 7.75 4.26 -3.42
CA TYR A 259 8.02 5.58 -3.96
C TYR A 259 6.94 5.98 -4.97
N LYS A 260 6.67 7.28 -5.03
CA LYS A 260 5.70 7.83 -5.98
C LYS A 260 5.93 9.31 -6.19
N GLY A 261 5.63 9.78 -7.39
CA GLY A 261 5.70 11.21 -7.68
C GLY A 261 5.55 11.53 -9.13
N VAL A 262 5.89 12.77 -9.42
CA VAL A 262 5.95 13.29 -10.78
C VAL A 262 7.40 13.56 -11.12
N LEU A 263 7.81 13.10 -12.28
CA LEU A 263 9.14 13.34 -12.84
C LEU A 263 9.06 14.26 -14.04
N TYR A 264 10.02 15.16 -14.10
CA TYR A 264 10.42 15.86 -15.31
C TYR A 264 11.56 15.07 -15.96
N ILE A 265 11.27 14.40 -17.06
CA ILE A 265 12.24 13.57 -17.79
C ILE A 265 12.77 14.33 -18.99
N LYS A 266 14.08 14.24 -19.24
CA LYS A 266 14.74 14.85 -20.37
C LYS A 266 14.10 14.40 -21.70
N GLY A 267 13.75 15.38 -22.54
CA GLY A 267 13.18 15.11 -23.87
C GLY A 267 11.68 14.77 -23.87
N THR A 268 11.02 14.75 -22.71
CA THR A 268 9.59 14.43 -22.62
C THR A 268 8.78 15.71 -22.36
N PRO A 269 7.82 16.07 -23.23
CA PRO A 269 7.00 17.28 -23.06
C PRO A 269 5.86 17.09 -22.07
N ARG A 270 5.77 15.92 -21.43
CA ARG A 270 4.72 15.53 -20.49
C ARG A 270 5.31 15.24 -19.12
N ARG A 271 4.47 15.36 -18.11
CA ARG A 271 4.79 14.81 -16.79
C ARG A 271 4.91 13.30 -16.88
N MET A 272 5.90 12.72 -16.24
CA MET A 272 5.96 11.28 -16.01
C MET A 272 5.44 11.02 -14.60
N VAL A 273 4.34 10.32 -14.46
CA VAL A 273 3.89 9.81 -13.17
C VAL A 273 4.67 8.53 -12.90
N PHE A 274 5.32 8.46 -11.77
CA PHE A 274 6.25 7.40 -11.43
C PHE A 274 5.95 6.86 -10.04
N GLN A 275 5.85 5.57 -9.92
CA GLN A 275 5.63 4.90 -8.64
C GLN A 275 6.27 3.52 -8.62
N GLY A 276 6.48 3.00 -7.42
CA GLY A 276 6.99 1.65 -7.28
C GLY A 276 6.87 1.08 -5.88
N VAL A 277 7.07 -0.23 -5.85
CA VAL A 277 7.12 -1.07 -4.65
C VAL A 277 8.39 -1.90 -4.75
N HIS A 278 9.34 -1.68 -3.86
CA HIS A 278 10.69 -2.26 -3.94
C HIS A 278 11.36 -1.97 -5.31
N MET A 279 11.86 -3.00 -5.98
CA MET A 279 12.52 -2.89 -7.30
C MET A 279 11.53 -2.72 -8.45
N MET A 280 10.22 -2.86 -8.20
CA MET A 280 9.22 -2.78 -9.25
C MET A 280 8.79 -1.34 -9.48
N MET A 281 8.83 -0.94 -10.73
CA MET A 281 8.53 0.41 -11.17
C MET A 281 7.38 0.42 -12.16
N GLY A 282 6.48 1.38 -11.98
CA GLY A 282 5.50 1.75 -12.98
C GLY A 282 5.69 3.23 -13.35
N ALA A 283 5.64 3.50 -14.63
CA ALA A 283 5.70 4.85 -15.16
C ALA A 283 4.62 5.04 -16.21
N ASP A 284 3.92 6.18 -16.16
CA ASP A 284 2.91 6.54 -17.14
C ASP A 284 3.03 8.02 -17.54
N LEU A 285 2.63 8.32 -18.78
CA LEU A 285 2.63 9.66 -19.29
C LEU A 285 1.40 10.43 -18.81
N GLY A 286 1.59 11.32 -17.87
CA GLY A 286 0.56 12.23 -17.41
C GLY A 286 0.26 13.36 -18.41
N ARG A 287 -0.42 14.41 -17.95
CA ARG A 287 -0.74 15.58 -18.77
C ARG A 287 0.53 16.32 -19.25
N LYS A 288 0.41 17.07 -20.32
CA LYS A 288 1.47 18.00 -20.74
C LYS A 288 1.70 19.08 -19.66
N TRP A 289 2.94 19.58 -19.60
CA TRP A 289 3.23 20.79 -18.84
C TRP A 289 2.49 21.98 -19.47
N GLU A 290 1.87 22.81 -18.64
CA GLU A 290 1.22 24.01 -19.14
C GLU A 290 2.27 25.07 -19.52
N PRO A 291 2.00 25.95 -20.49
CA PRO A 291 2.96 26.97 -20.91
C PRO A 291 3.45 27.90 -19.78
N SER A 292 2.61 28.11 -18.76
CA SER A 292 2.92 28.90 -17.57
C SER A 292 3.65 28.10 -16.49
N GLU A 293 3.71 26.78 -16.61
CA GLU A 293 4.24 25.88 -15.61
C GLU A 293 5.72 25.58 -15.88
N LYS A 294 6.55 25.75 -14.85
CA LYS A 294 7.96 25.34 -14.91
C LYS A 294 8.04 23.82 -14.60
N PRO A 295 8.49 23.00 -15.56
CA PRO A 295 8.66 21.57 -15.32
C PRO A 295 9.51 21.30 -14.09
N SER A 296 9.07 20.37 -13.25
CA SER A 296 9.81 20.00 -12.04
C SER A 296 9.45 18.59 -11.60
N SER A 297 10.38 17.93 -10.94
CA SER A 297 10.16 16.64 -10.30
C SER A 297 9.85 16.85 -8.82
N LYS A 298 8.90 16.07 -8.32
CA LYS A 298 8.59 15.92 -6.90
C LYS A 298 8.31 14.45 -6.61
N MET A 299 9.19 13.80 -5.86
CA MET A 299 9.12 12.39 -5.51
C MET A 299 9.13 12.22 -4.00
N VAL A 300 8.31 11.33 -3.49
CA VAL A 300 8.38 10.81 -2.12
C VAL A 300 8.97 9.42 -2.17
N PHE A 301 9.95 9.16 -1.33
CA PHE A 301 10.55 7.86 -1.12
C PHE A 301 10.32 7.43 0.32
N ILE A 302 9.95 6.18 0.51
CA ILE A 302 9.79 5.51 1.80
C ILE A 302 10.69 4.29 1.76
N GLY A 303 11.59 4.17 2.71
CA GLY A 303 12.56 3.08 2.74
C GLY A 303 12.82 2.58 4.16
N ARG A 304 13.35 1.36 4.25
CA ARG A 304 13.80 0.75 5.50
C ARG A 304 15.33 0.76 5.52
N ASN A 305 15.91 1.43 6.54
CA ASN A 305 17.37 1.60 6.66
C ASN A 305 18.02 2.21 5.40
N LEU A 306 17.24 2.94 4.61
CA LEU A 306 17.73 3.56 3.37
C LEU A 306 18.82 4.58 3.71
N PRO A 307 20.03 4.47 3.13
CA PRO A 307 21.10 5.45 3.34
C PRO A 307 20.76 6.75 2.62
N LYS A 308 19.91 7.57 3.25
CA LYS A 308 19.26 8.77 2.70
C LYS A 308 20.25 9.68 1.96
N ASP A 309 21.38 10.02 2.56
CA ASP A 309 22.34 10.94 1.95
C ASP A 309 22.97 10.36 0.69
N THR A 310 23.33 9.08 0.72
CA THR A 310 23.89 8.37 -0.44
C THR A 310 22.85 8.26 -1.54
N PHE A 311 21.61 7.95 -1.21
CA PHE A 311 20.53 7.86 -2.18
C PHE A 311 20.20 9.22 -2.80
N ILE A 312 20.13 10.30 -2.00
CA ILE A 312 19.96 11.68 -2.49
C ILE A 312 21.12 12.09 -3.40
N ALA A 313 22.35 11.72 -3.07
CA ALA A 313 23.51 11.97 -3.94
C ALA A 313 23.36 11.24 -5.28
N GLY A 314 22.91 9.99 -5.26
CA GLY A 314 22.56 9.21 -6.45
C GLY A 314 21.48 9.88 -7.30
N LEU A 315 20.37 10.32 -6.68
CA LEU A 315 19.30 11.05 -7.38
C LEU A 315 19.82 12.32 -8.06
N LYS A 316 20.74 13.06 -7.42
CA LYS A 316 21.36 14.25 -8.03
C LYS A 316 22.25 13.89 -9.24
N GLN A 317 22.88 12.71 -9.26
CA GLN A 317 23.66 12.22 -10.38
C GLN A 317 22.79 11.75 -11.56
N CYS A 318 21.52 11.40 -11.31
CA CYS A 318 20.55 11.08 -12.33
C CYS A 318 19.96 12.34 -13.02
N LEU A 319 20.26 13.53 -12.55
CA LEU A 319 19.81 14.77 -13.19
C LEU A 319 20.65 15.06 -14.46
N ALA A 320 19.94 15.38 -15.55
CA ALA A 320 20.53 15.66 -16.86
C ALA A 320 20.93 17.14 -17.01
#